data_e46378c969a0b89ccd7d411f1970154f
#
_entry.id   e46378c969a0b89ccd7d411f1970154f
#
_cell.length_a   1.000
_cell.length_b   1.000
_cell.length_c   1.000
_cell.angle_alpha   90.00
_cell.angle_beta   90.00
_cell.angle_gamma   90.00
#
_symmetry.space_group_name_H-M   'P 1'
#
loop_
_entity.id
_entity.type
_entity.pdbx_description
1 polymer ?
#
loop_
_entity_poly.entity_id
_entity_poly.type
_entity_poly.pdbx_seq_one_letter_code
_entity_poly.pdbx_strand_id
1 'polypeptide(L)'
;MKVKPVLALPEGLEVTTIEMIDEVLTITAVSIHVSPCCLLCGTPALRVHSRYTRQITDLPCSGQQVRLLVQVRKCFCQVPGCARKIFLERLTPFVEPWARVTRRLYQIVQILGLATGGRLGIRVTDRLGIETSRHTILRRIMALPTESVGNVLQIGIDDFSFRRGRKFGTIIVDLQTHKVLDVLPDRTADTSEAWIAAHPEIELVSRDRGGDYAAAARKAAPQAIQTADRFHLLKNLGEALEGVLARHLAAHRKRQTETAKALPILALQAQESSNTLPKKAVLSQAKREERLAQYEQVVALRQLGFSQTAIAQQVGIGHATVSRWLSNGTFPEQQPRPRSASVDPHLPQLIERWESGCHTIAELHRKLVADGYSHQYNSVYRRLTRSLPEEPKKRCTRSLLEEPKKQETPDQLLHPPVLARQAMFLFLRRPAELSAEEQETLVLLRSLHSETDQAYTLVQQFAQMLRTRTGERLDDWLCHVKESRIRELQGFVAGVIRDKAAVVAGLTLVQSNGLVEGKVNKLKLIKRMGYGRAGFPLLRQRVLHAL
;
A
#
# COMPACT_ATOMS: atom_id res chain seq x y z
N MET A 1 -50.63 -18.96 9.01
CA MET A 1 -49.17 -19.13 8.85
C MET A 1 -48.46 -18.22 9.87
N LYS A 2 -47.60 -18.71 10.77
CA LYS A 2 -46.90 -17.86 11.75
C LYS A 2 -45.74 -17.14 11.07
N VAL A 3 -45.96 -15.92 10.62
CA VAL A 3 -44.98 -15.11 9.86
C VAL A 3 -43.94 -14.43 10.77
N LYS A 4 -44.27 -14.25 12.07
CA LYS A 4 -43.39 -13.57 13.04
C LYS A 4 -41.93 -14.10 13.12
N PRO A 5 -41.66 -15.41 13.09
CA PRO A 5 -40.29 -15.92 13.14
C PRO A 5 -39.47 -15.62 11.88
N VAL A 6 -40.14 -15.50 10.73
CA VAL A 6 -39.47 -15.26 9.44
C VAL A 6 -39.04 -13.79 9.28
N LEU A 7 -39.84 -12.87 9.82
CA LEU A 7 -39.61 -11.43 9.69
C LEU A 7 -38.84 -10.82 10.88
N ALA A 8 -38.58 -11.60 11.94
CA ALA A 8 -37.92 -11.15 13.17
C ALA A 8 -38.47 -9.79 13.67
N LEU A 9 -39.80 -9.65 13.70
CA LEU A 9 -40.44 -8.46 14.27
C LEU A 9 -40.52 -8.58 15.80
N PRO A 10 -40.45 -7.46 16.53
CA PRO A 10 -40.56 -7.47 18.00
C PRO A 10 -41.90 -8.00 18.45
N GLU A 11 -41.95 -8.60 19.64
CA GLU A 11 -43.15 -9.22 20.21
C GLU A 11 -44.34 -8.25 20.35
N GLY A 12 -44.08 -6.97 20.54
CA GLY A 12 -45.12 -5.93 20.66
C GLY A 12 -45.74 -5.46 19.34
N LEU A 13 -45.43 -6.12 18.20
CA LEU A 13 -46.04 -5.83 16.92
C LEU A 13 -46.80 -7.03 16.38
N GLU A 14 -48.05 -6.84 15.99
CA GLU A 14 -48.88 -7.84 15.31
C GLU A 14 -49.03 -7.48 13.84
N VAL A 15 -48.70 -8.42 12.97
CA VAL A 15 -48.84 -8.26 11.50
C VAL A 15 -50.30 -8.49 11.12
N THR A 16 -50.88 -7.51 10.43
CA THR A 16 -52.25 -7.57 9.92
C THR A 16 -52.31 -7.97 8.47
N THR A 17 -51.45 -7.41 7.59
CA THR A 17 -51.37 -7.78 6.18
C THR A 17 -49.94 -7.83 5.68
N ILE A 18 -49.72 -8.66 4.63
CA ILE A 18 -48.47 -8.73 3.90
C ILE A 18 -48.85 -8.73 2.42
N GLU A 19 -48.43 -7.71 1.69
CA GLU A 19 -48.83 -7.47 0.31
C GLU A 19 -47.62 -7.02 -0.52
N MET A 20 -47.64 -7.31 -1.80
CA MET A 20 -46.72 -6.70 -2.77
C MET A 20 -47.37 -5.47 -3.36
N ILE A 21 -46.83 -4.30 -3.08
CA ILE A 21 -47.29 -3.01 -3.61
C ILE A 21 -46.12 -2.36 -4.34
N ASP A 22 -46.27 -2.11 -5.64
CA ASP A 22 -45.22 -1.48 -6.47
C ASP A 22 -43.84 -2.20 -6.34
N GLU A 23 -43.83 -3.52 -6.41
CA GLU A 23 -42.63 -4.36 -6.23
C GLU A 23 -41.97 -4.26 -4.85
N VAL A 24 -42.61 -3.64 -3.86
CA VAL A 24 -42.15 -3.50 -2.48
C VAL A 24 -43.00 -4.41 -1.57
N LEU A 25 -42.34 -5.28 -0.81
CA LEU A 25 -43.01 -6.10 0.21
C LEU A 25 -43.48 -5.18 1.35
N THR A 26 -44.77 -4.86 1.33
CA THR A 26 -45.40 -3.98 2.30
C THR A 26 -46.04 -4.82 3.41
N ILE A 27 -45.62 -4.58 4.65
CA ILE A 27 -46.09 -5.29 5.83
C ILE A 27 -46.80 -4.29 6.73
N THR A 28 -48.08 -4.46 6.90
CA THR A 28 -48.86 -3.66 7.83
C THR A 28 -48.86 -4.35 9.20
N ALA A 29 -48.54 -3.60 10.24
CA ALA A 29 -48.51 -4.09 11.60
C ALA A 29 -49.11 -3.09 12.59
N VAL A 30 -49.67 -3.57 13.68
CA VAL A 30 -50.25 -2.78 14.75
C VAL A 30 -49.46 -3.00 16.03
N SER A 31 -49.20 -1.93 16.76
CA SER A 31 -48.61 -2.04 18.10
C SER A 31 -49.64 -2.57 19.10
N ILE A 32 -49.30 -3.72 19.72
CA ILE A 32 -50.11 -4.38 20.76
C ILE A 32 -49.47 -4.28 22.14
N HIS A 33 -48.47 -3.42 22.34
CA HIS A 33 -47.88 -3.20 23.67
C HIS A 33 -48.97 -2.87 24.69
N VAL A 34 -48.89 -3.52 25.84
CA VAL A 34 -49.95 -3.41 26.87
C VAL A 34 -50.12 -1.96 27.34
N SER A 35 -49.05 -1.25 27.70
CA SER A 35 -49.11 0.12 28.15
C SER A 35 -47.84 0.90 27.86
N PRO A 36 -47.81 1.77 26.83
CA PRO A 36 -46.65 2.65 26.59
C PRO A 36 -46.51 3.64 27.75
N CYS A 37 -45.26 3.85 28.21
CA CYS A 37 -44.96 4.73 29.34
C CYS A 37 -44.62 6.16 28.88
N CYS A 38 -45.00 7.15 29.70
CA CYS A 38 -44.63 8.53 29.49
C CYS A 38 -43.12 8.73 29.60
N LEU A 39 -42.52 9.41 28.63
CA LEU A 39 -41.06 9.60 28.55
C LEU A 39 -40.48 10.53 29.62
N LEU A 40 -41.31 11.30 30.32
CA LEU A 40 -40.87 12.20 31.40
C LEU A 40 -41.05 11.60 32.79
N CYS A 41 -42.22 11.04 33.10
CA CYS A 41 -42.53 10.54 34.43
C CYS A 41 -42.54 9.02 34.55
N GLY A 42 -42.29 8.28 33.45
CA GLY A 42 -42.26 6.82 33.45
C GLY A 42 -43.62 6.13 33.62
N THR A 43 -44.68 6.87 33.89
CA THR A 43 -46.00 6.29 34.19
C THR A 43 -46.65 5.69 32.95
N PRO A 44 -47.21 4.47 33.05
CA PRO A 44 -47.95 3.82 31.96
C PRO A 44 -49.20 4.64 31.55
N ALA A 45 -49.50 4.67 30.27
CA ALA A 45 -50.69 5.32 29.75
C ALA A 45 -51.90 4.42 29.88
N LEU A 46 -52.99 4.97 30.47
CA LEU A 46 -54.29 4.28 30.55
C LEU A 46 -55.22 4.68 29.40
N ARG A 47 -54.97 5.80 28.72
CA ARG A 47 -55.84 6.35 27.69
C ARG A 47 -55.08 6.70 26.41
N VAL A 48 -55.56 6.16 25.26
CA VAL A 48 -55.09 6.51 23.93
C VAL A 48 -55.73 7.82 23.47
N HIS A 49 -54.89 8.74 22.98
CA HIS A 49 -55.36 9.99 22.37
C HIS A 49 -55.77 9.75 20.89
N SER A 50 -54.84 9.16 20.10
CA SER A 50 -55.06 8.89 18.69
C SER A 50 -54.05 7.83 18.19
N ARG A 51 -54.28 7.33 16.99
CA ARG A 51 -53.36 6.43 16.29
C ARG A 51 -52.86 7.10 15.02
N TYR A 52 -51.64 6.73 14.58
CA TYR A 52 -51.08 7.16 13.31
C TYR A 52 -50.16 6.09 12.76
N THR A 53 -50.01 6.05 11.45
CA THR A 53 -49.13 5.08 10.75
C THR A 53 -47.75 5.65 10.55
N ARG A 54 -46.75 4.90 10.95
CA ARG A 54 -45.34 5.18 10.63
C ARG A 54 -44.92 4.29 9.47
N GLN A 55 -44.33 4.90 8.44
CA GLN A 55 -43.69 4.20 7.38
C GLN A 55 -42.20 4.03 7.72
N ILE A 56 -41.72 2.77 7.72
CA ILE A 56 -40.38 2.41 8.17
C ILE A 56 -39.81 1.43 7.11
N THR A 57 -38.62 1.68 6.61
CA THR A 57 -37.91 0.75 5.71
C THR A 57 -37.12 -0.25 6.53
N ASP A 58 -37.15 -1.52 6.13
CA ASP A 58 -36.43 -2.60 6.78
C ASP A 58 -35.43 -3.25 5.84
N LEU A 59 -34.70 -4.27 6.32
CA LEU A 59 -33.82 -5.08 5.49
C LEU A 59 -34.63 -5.76 4.37
N PRO A 60 -34.09 -5.81 3.15
CA PRO A 60 -34.72 -6.54 2.05
C PRO A 60 -34.94 -8.02 2.40
N CYS A 61 -36.02 -8.57 1.90
CA CYS A 61 -36.37 -9.98 2.02
C CYS A 61 -36.44 -10.61 0.63
N SER A 62 -35.66 -11.67 0.38
CA SER A 62 -35.63 -12.37 -0.94
C SER A 62 -35.38 -11.43 -2.11
N GLY A 63 -34.54 -10.41 -1.95
CA GLY A 63 -34.21 -9.42 -2.98
C GLY A 63 -35.23 -8.28 -3.12
N GLN A 64 -36.37 -8.34 -2.44
CA GLN A 64 -37.41 -7.33 -2.46
C GLN A 64 -37.24 -6.31 -1.34
N GLN A 65 -37.46 -5.03 -1.64
CA GLN A 65 -37.50 -3.99 -0.59
C GLN A 65 -38.64 -4.28 0.38
N VAL A 66 -38.38 -4.01 1.68
CA VAL A 66 -39.39 -4.19 2.73
C VAL A 66 -39.80 -2.84 3.32
N ARG A 67 -41.11 -2.57 3.30
CA ARG A 67 -41.75 -1.42 3.89
C ARG A 67 -42.69 -1.86 5.01
N LEU A 68 -42.45 -1.35 6.20
CA LEU A 68 -43.33 -1.58 7.34
C LEU A 68 -44.27 -0.38 7.51
N LEU A 69 -45.56 -0.61 7.51
CA LEU A 69 -46.60 0.35 7.86
C LEU A 69 -47.06 0.04 9.28
N VAL A 70 -46.47 0.69 10.29
CA VAL A 70 -46.73 0.39 11.70
C VAL A 70 -47.69 1.40 12.29
N GLN A 71 -48.84 0.94 12.67
CA GLN A 71 -49.82 1.76 13.41
C GLN A 71 -49.40 1.84 14.87
N VAL A 72 -49.05 3.04 15.33
CA VAL A 72 -48.62 3.37 16.70
C VAL A 72 -49.55 4.38 17.36
N ARG A 73 -49.51 4.44 18.67
CA ARG A 73 -50.43 5.25 19.49
C ARG A 73 -49.79 6.57 19.95
N LYS A 74 -50.62 7.61 20.04
CA LYS A 74 -50.40 8.78 20.89
C LYS A 74 -51.21 8.58 22.14
N CYS A 75 -50.61 8.78 23.31
CA CYS A 75 -51.24 8.52 24.60
C CYS A 75 -51.25 9.76 25.46
N PHE A 76 -52.26 9.88 26.31
CA PHE A 76 -52.33 10.92 27.35
C PHE A 76 -51.47 10.54 28.55
N CYS A 77 -50.70 11.50 29.08
CA CYS A 77 -50.13 11.40 30.42
C CYS A 77 -51.12 11.97 31.41
N GLN A 78 -51.54 11.13 32.34
CA GLN A 78 -52.58 11.50 33.34
C GLN A 78 -51.98 11.96 34.66
N VAL A 79 -50.65 12.02 34.81
CA VAL A 79 -49.99 12.48 36.04
C VAL A 79 -50.19 14.01 36.18
N PRO A 80 -50.81 14.51 37.26
CA PRO A 80 -51.16 15.92 37.39
C PRO A 80 -49.98 16.89 37.29
N GLY A 81 -48.83 16.56 37.83
CA GLY A 81 -47.63 17.39 37.81
C GLY A 81 -46.72 17.21 36.57
N CYS A 82 -47.04 16.29 35.65
CA CYS A 82 -46.20 16.05 34.49
C CYS A 82 -46.37 17.15 33.42
N ALA A 83 -45.27 17.74 33.00
CA ALA A 83 -45.28 18.76 31.96
C ALA A 83 -45.70 18.21 30.57
N ARG A 84 -45.61 16.91 30.38
CA ARG A 84 -46.00 16.26 29.11
C ARG A 84 -47.45 15.77 29.20
N LYS A 85 -48.32 16.35 28.40
CA LYS A 85 -49.73 15.95 28.37
C LYS A 85 -50.03 14.83 27.37
N ILE A 86 -49.31 14.82 26.24
CA ILE A 86 -49.42 13.78 25.19
C ILE A 86 -48.03 13.30 24.83
N PHE A 87 -47.86 12.00 24.66
CA PHE A 87 -46.64 11.40 24.23
C PHE A 87 -46.85 10.32 23.16
N LEU A 88 -45.79 10.06 22.39
CA LEU A 88 -45.79 9.08 21.34
C LEU A 88 -45.25 7.75 21.86
N GLU A 89 -45.92 6.68 21.51
CA GLU A 89 -45.41 5.33 21.72
C GLU A 89 -44.06 5.14 20.99
N ARG A 90 -43.09 4.55 21.65
CA ARG A 90 -41.75 4.27 21.11
C ARG A 90 -41.64 2.82 20.67
N LEU A 91 -40.92 2.59 19.58
CA LEU A 91 -40.64 1.26 19.04
C LEU A 91 -39.18 0.83 19.34
N THR A 92 -38.52 1.52 20.29
CA THR A 92 -37.15 1.17 20.69
C THR A 92 -37.13 -0.20 21.37
N PRO A 93 -36.10 -1.03 21.13
CA PRO A 93 -34.90 -0.77 20.35
C PRO A 93 -35.02 -1.07 18.82
N PHE A 94 -36.20 -1.47 18.33
CA PHE A 94 -36.42 -1.86 16.94
C PHE A 94 -36.27 -0.70 15.95
N VAL A 95 -36.84 0.47 16.31
CA VAL A 95 -36.72 1.70 15.52
C VAL A 95 -36.41 2.85 16.48
N GLU A 96 -35.34 3.56 16.20
CA GLU A 96 -34.95 4.73 16.99
C GLU A 96 -36.00 5.89 16.87
N PRO A 97 -36.09 6.78 17.87
CA PRO A 97 -36.94 7.93 17.78
C PRO A 97 -36.73 8.72 16.49
N TRP A 98 -37.80 9.05 15.80
CA TRP A 98 -37.82 9.80 14.52
C TRP A 98 -37.17 9.10 13.33
N ALA A 99 -36.59 7.91 13.51
CA ALA A 99 -36.00 7.15 12.40
C ALA A 99 -37.08 6.64 11.45
N ARG A 100 -36.74 6.60 10.16
CA ARG A 100 -37.55 6.02 9.07
C ARG A 100 -37.02 4.66 8.61
N VAL A 101 -36.05 4.12 9.33
CA VAL A 101 -35.43 2.82 9.04
C VAL A 101 -35.31 2.03 10.33
N THR A 102 -35.36 0.71 10.24
CA THR A 102 -35.09 -0.17 11.38
C THR A 102 -33.64 -0.06 11.85
N ARG A 103 -33.39 -0.37 13.13
CA ARG A 103 -32.01 -0.37 13.67
C ARG A 103 -31.11 -1.34 12.92
N ARG A 104 -31.61 -2.53 12.55
CA ARG A 104 -30.85 -3.53 11.79
C ARG A 104 -30.47 -3.04 10.40
N LEU A 105 -31.36 -2.37 9.66
CA LEU A 105 -31.03 -1.75 8.39
C LEU A 105 -30.01 -0.61 8.55
N TYR A 106 -30.17 0.18 9.60
CA TYR A 106 -29.20 1.23 9.93
C TYR A 106 -27.80 0.65 10.12
N GLN A 107 -27.67 -0.41 10.93
CA GLN A 107 -26.39 -1.08 11.23
C GLN A 107 -25.76 -1.74 10.00
N ILE A 108 -26.53 -2.44 9.19
CA ILE A 108 -26.01 -3.07 7.96
C ILE A 108 -25.45 -2.01 7.00
N VAL A 109 -26.16 -0.91 6.77
CA VAL A 109 -25.65 0.18 5.91
C VAL A 109 -24.39 0.82 6.49
N GLN A 110 -24.28 0.89 7.83
CA GLN A 110 -23.09 1.39 8.52
C GLN A 110 -21.89 0.44 8.32
N ILE A 111 -22.08 -0.87 8.52
CA ILE A 111 -21.06 -1.91 8.31
C ILE A 111 -20.60 -1.94 6.84
N LEU A 112 -21.54 -1.94 5.89
CA LEU A 112 -21.22 -1.86 4.47
C LEU A 112 -20.43 -0.60 4.12
N GLY A 113 -20.82 0.53 4.73
CA GLY A 113 -20.12 1.79 4.56
C GLY A 113 -18.69 1.76 5.09
N LEU A 114 -18.45 1.17 6.28
CA LEU A 114 -17.11 0.97 6.84
C LEU A 114 -16.24 0.13 5.91
N ALA A 115 -16.76 -0.98 5.43
CA ALA A 115 -16.05 -1.90 4.55
C ALA A 115 -15.72 -1.27 3.18
N THR A 116 -16.67 -0.55 2.57
CA THR A 116 -16.59 -0.16 1.16
C THR A 116 -16.42 1.35 0.93
N GLY A 117 -16.78 2.18 1.90
CA GLY A 117 -16.91 3.63 1.74
C GLY A 117 -18.21 4.02 0.98
N GLY A 118 -18.35 5.32 0.65
CA GLY A 118 -19.62 5.82 0.12
C GLY A 118 -19.94 5.41 -1.31
N ARG A 119 -18.97 5.43 -2.24
CA ARG A 119 -19.23 5.15 -3.68
C ARG A 119 -19.42 3.68 -3.99
N LEU A 120 -18.54 2.84 -3.48
CA LEU A 120 -18.67 1.39 -3.64
C LEU A 120 -19.84 0.89 -2.79
N GLY A 121 -20.05 1.49 -1.61
CA GLY A 121 -21.18 1.18 -0.73
C GLY A 121 -22.52 1.28 -1.43
N ILE A 122 -22.79 2.35 -2.21
CA ILE A 122 -24.02 2.47 -2.99
C ILE A 122 -24.17 1.30 -3.97
N ARG A 123 -23.13 0.97 -4.74
CA ARG A 123 -23.21 -0.14 -5.70
C ARG A 123 -23.54 -1.47 -5.03
N VAL A 124 -23.04 -1.68 -3.81
CA VAL A 124 -23.35 -2.90 -3.04
C VAL A 124 -24.76 -2.84 -2.49
N THR A 125 -25.18 -1.70 -1.90
CA THR A 125 -26.55 -1.55 -1.36
C THR A 125 -27.60 -1.67 -2.44
N ASP A 126 -27.40 -1.09 -3.63
CA ASP A 126 -28.30 -1.22 -4.78
C ASP A 126 -28.47 -2.68 -5.21
N ARG A 127 -27.38 -3.46 -5.27
CA ARG A 127 -27.43 -4.90 -5.57
C ARG A 127 -28.15 -5.74 -4.50
N LEU A 128 -28.16 -5.25 -3.27
CA LEU A 128 -28.86 -5.89 -2.15
C LEU A 128 -30.32 -5.40 -2.01
N GLY A 129 -30.82 -4.52 -2.89
CA GLY A 129 -32.14 -3.94 -2.80
C GLY A 129 -32.29 -2.93 -1.66
N ILE A 130 -31.18 -2.37 -1.15
CA ILE A 130 -31.17 -1.35 -0.09
C ILE A 130 -31.07 0.03 -0.71
N GLU A 131 -32.16 0.76 -0.72
CA GLU A 131 -32.21 2.14 -1.20
C GLU A 131 -31.53 3.08 -0.18
N THR A 132 -30.44 3.70 -0.56
CA THR A 132 -29.71 4.65 0.26
C THR A 132 -28.89 5.62 -0.58
N SER A 133 -28.33 6.66 0.02
CA SER A 133 -27.45 7.60 -0.66
C SER A 133 -26.02 7.54 -0.12
N ARG A 134 -25.06 7.96 -0.95
CA ARG A 134 -23.67 8.13 -0.53
C ARG A 134 -23.55 8.99 0.74
N HIS A 135 -24.30 10.07 0.82
CA HIS A 135 -24.27 10.96 1.96
C HIS A 135 -24.84 10.30 3.22
N THR A 136 -25.89 9.49 3.08
CA THR A 136 -26.44 8.71 4.20
C THR A 136 -25.43 7.71 4.74
N ILE A 137 -24.74 6.97 3.85
CA ILE A 137 -23.68 6.03 4.25
C ILE A 137 -22.56 6.76 5.02
N LEU A 138 -22.04 7.86 4.44
CA LEU A 138 -20.96 8.63 5.08
C LEU A 138 -21.38 9.22 6.42
N ARG A 139 -22.60 9.77 6.52
CA ARG A 139 -23.15 10.30 7.78
C ARG A 139 -23.25 9.21 8.85
N ARG A 140 -23.66 7.99 8.49
CA ARG A 140 -23.73 6.86 9.44
C ARG A 140 -22.35 6.42 9.92
N ILE A 141 -21.33 6.42 9.05
CA ILE A 141 -19.95 6.16 9.45
C ILE A 141 -19.47 7.23 10.45
N MET A 142 -19.72 8.51 10.13
CA MET A 142 -19.29 9.62 10.97
C MET A 142 -20.05 9.74 12.30
N ALA A 143 -21.20 9.09 12.43
CA ALA A 143 -21.99 9.01 13.66
C ALA A 143 -21.52 7.91 14.63
N LEU A 144 -20.54 7.10 14.25
CA LEU A 144 -19.95 6.11 15.17
C LEU A 144 -19.26 6.83 16.34
N PRO A 145 -19.47 6.39 17.57
CA PRO A 145 -18.79 6.96 18.72
C PRO A 145 -17.28 6.70 18.63
N THR A 146 -16.48 7.65 19.02
CA THR A 146 -15.05 7.40 19.27
C THR A 146 -14.95 6.70 20.61
N GLU A 147 -14.47 5.45 20.60
CA GLU A 147 -14.21 4.73 21.85
C GLU A 147 -13.10 5.44 22.62
N SER A 148 -13.26 5.55 23.94
CA SER A 148 -12.18 6.01 24.80
C SER A 148 -11.06 4.97 24.79
N VAL A 149 -9.84 5.44 24.63
CA VAL A 149 -8.65 4.60 24.78
C VAL A 149 -8.59 4.20 26.26
N GLY A 150 -8.62 2.90 26.54
CA GLY A 150 -8.48 2.37 27.90
C GLY A 150 -7.04 2.49 28.41
N ASN A 151 -6.71 1.78 29.47
CA ASN A 151 -5.34 1.70 29.98
C ASN A 151 -4.45 0.97 28.97
N VAL A 152 -3.43 1.65 28.42
CA VAL A 152 -2.56 1.13 27.36
C VAL A 152 -1.10 1.25 27.78
N LEU A 153 -0.46 0.11 27.98
CA LEU A 153 0.94 0.05 28.46
C LEU A 153 1.97 0.05 27.33
N GLN A 154 1.63 -0.53 26.16
CA GLN A 154 2.59 -0.75 25.07
C GLN A 154 2.02 -0.28 23.74
N ILE A 155 2.65 0.71 23.14
CA ILE A 155 2.21 1.27 21.87
C ILE A 155 3.25 1.11 20.77
N GLY A 156 2.74 0.99 19.55
CA GLY A 156 3.53 1.11 18.33
C GLY A 156 3.08 2.33 17.52
N ILE A 157 4.05 3.09 17.05
CA ILE A 157 3.82 4.32 16.27
C ILE A 157 4.50 4.19 14.92
N ASP A 158 3.81 4.59 13.85
CA ASP A 158 4.37 4.63 12.49
C ASP A 158 3.72 5.73 11.66
N ASP A 159 4.37 6.14 10.58
CA ASP A 159 3.81 7.11 9.66
C ASP A 159 3.07 6.45 8.48
N PHE A 160 2.15 7.18 7.91
CA PHE A 160 1.54 6.83 6.64
C PHE A 160 1.33 8.07 5.77
N SER A 161 1.47 7.90 4.46
CA SER A 161 1.29 8.99 3.52
C SER A 161 -0.18 9.16 3.11
N PHE A 162 -0.76 10.36 3.30
CA PHE A 162 -2.05 10.74 2.69
C PHE A 162 -1.92 10.97 1.19
N ARG A 163 -0.88 11.71 0.78
CA ARG A 163 -0.52 11.96 -0.61
C ARG A 163 0.97 11.72 -0.75
N ARG A 164 1.34 10.86 -1.70
CA ARG A 164 2.73 10.45 -1.91
C ARG A 164 3.67 11.66 -1.90
N GLY A 165 4.59 11.68 -0.91
CA GLY A 165 5.64 12.69 -0.76
C GLY A 165 5.20 14.08 -0.27
N ARG A 166 3.90 14.29 0.10
CA ARG A 166 3.42 15.64 0.43
C ARG A 166 2.71 15.78 1.78
N LYS A 167 2.01 14.77 2.23
CA LYS A 167 1.23 14.83 3.47
C LYS A 167 1.25 13.48 4.16
N PHE A 168 1.68 13.48 5.40
CA PHE A 168 1.79 12.29 6.24
C PHE A 168 0.84 12.40 7.42
N GLY A 169 0.52 11.30 8.04
CA GLY A 169 -0.17 11.18 9.31
C GLY A 169 0.46 10.08 10.12
N THR A 170 0.07 9.94 11.37
CA THR A 170 0.57 8.95 12.31
C THR A 170 -0.53 7.94 12.65
N ILE A 171 -0.19 6.67 12.77
CA ILE A 171 -1.04 5.62 13.33
C ILE A 171 -0.45 5.16 14.66
N ILE A 172 -1.32 4.98 15.65
CA ILE A 172 -0.97 4.48 16.98
C ILE A 172 -1.74 3.19 17.21
N VAL A 173 -1.01 2.15 17.61
CA VAL A 173 -1.53 0.78 17.76
C VAL A 173 -1.15 0.25 19.13
N ASP A 174 -2.07 -0.39 19.80
CA ASP A 174 -1.79 -1.17 21.00
C ASP A 174 -1.09 -2.48 20.60
N LEU A 175 0.11 -2.69 21.11
CA LEU A 175 0.93 -3.88 20.80
C LEU A 175 0.45 -5.14 21.52
N GLN A 176 -0.38 -5.02 22.56
CA GLN A 176 -0.94 -6.15 23.30
C GLN A 176 -2.25 -6.65 22.70
N THR A 177 -3.19 -5.73 22.43
CA THR A 177 -4.50 -6.07 21.89
C THR A 177 -4.56 -6.07 20.37
N HIS A 178 -3.54 -5.54 19.72
CA HIS A 178 -3.45 -5.36 18.27
C HIS A 178 -4.51 -4.41 17.68
N LYS A 179 -5.14 -3.59 18.51
CA LYS A 179 -6.12 -2.59 18.07
C LYS A 179 -5.45 -1.29 17.65
N VAL A 180 -6.03 -0.63 16.65
CA VAL A 180 -5.66 0.75 16.33
C VAL A 180 -6.31 1.64 17.40
N LEU A 181 -5.48 2.38 18.14
CA LEU A 181 -5.92 3.31 19.18
C LEU A 181 -6.32 4.64 18.61
N ASP A 182 -5.48 5.16 17.71
CA ASP A 182 -5.76 6.42 17.04
C ASP A 182 -5.04 6.58 15.70
N VAL A 183 -5.50 7.58 14.95
CA VAL A 183 -4.86 8.07 13.72
C VAL A 183 -4.75 9.58 13.85
N LEU A 184 -3.53 10.12 13.75
CA LEU A 184 -3.27 11.56 13.87
C LEU A 184 -3.11 12.22 12.50
N PRO A 185 -3.44 13.52 12.37
CA PRO A 185 -3.50 14.22 11.08
C PRO A 185 -2.14 14.52 10.46
N ASP A 186 -1.07 14.43 11.22
CA ASP A 186 0.30 14.68 10.81
C ASP A 186 1.29 13.75 11.50
N ARG A 187 2.59 13.94 11.26
CA ARG A 187 3.68 13.17 11.87
C ARG A 187 4.62 14.06 12.71
N THR A 188 4.13 15.18 13.20
CA THR A 188 4.94 16.10 13.98
C THR A 188 5.18 15.57 15.39
N ALA A 189 6.27 16.02 16.00
CA ALA A 189 6.59 15.68 17.39
C ALA A 189 5.49 16.17 18.33
N ASP A 190 4.99 17.40 18.13
CA ASP A 190 4.01 18.04 19.01
C ASP A 190 2.68 17.27 19.07
N THR A 191 2.16 16.83 17.90
CA THR A 191 0.91 16.08 17.86
C THR A 191 1.05 14.70 18.51
N SER A 192 2.18 14.03 18.29
CA SER A 192 2.48 12.75 18.91
C SER A 192 2.73 12.88 20.42
N GLU A 193 3.45 13.93 20.83
CA GLU A 193 3.69 14.29 22.24
C GLU A 193 2.37 14.50 22.99
N ALA A 194 1.47 15.33 22.44
CA ALA A 194 0.18 15.62 23.06
C ALA A 194 -0.66 14.34 23.26
N TRP A 195 -0.62 13.42 22.30
CA TRP A 195 -1.32 12.15 22.42
C TRP A 195 -0.69 11.24 23.48
N ILE A 196 0.63 11.11 23.51
CA ILE A 196 1.36 10.28 24.50
C ILE A 196 1.18 10.85 25.91
N ALA A 197 1.25 12.18 26.07
CA ALA A 197 1.06 12.84 27.36
C ALA A 197 -0.33 12.63 27.98
N ALA A 198 -1.34 12.39 27.13
CA ALA A 198 -2.68 12.03 27.60
C ALA A 198 -2.79 10.58 28.13
N HIS A 199 -1.73 9.77 27.98
CA HIS A 199 -1.66 8.36 28.38
C HIS A 199 -0.38 8.10 29.23
N PRO A 200 -0.31 8.62 30.44
CA PRO A 200 0.88 8.53 31.29
C PRO A 200 1.26 7.11 31.74
N GLU A 201 0.34 6.16 31.57
CA GLU A 201 0.51 4.74 31.86
C GLU A 201 1.41 4.00 30.85
N ILE A 202 1.82 4.64 29.75
CA ILE A 202 2.64 3.99 28.71
C ILE A 202 4.03 3.66 29.25
N GLU A 203 4.38 2.38 29.16
CA GLU A 203 5.66 1.80 29.60
C GLU A 203 6.60 1.49 28.41
N LEU A 204 6.04 1.30 27.20
CA LEU A 204 6.83 0.95 26.02
C LEU A 204 6.28 1.63 24.76
N VAL A 205 7.21 2.23 23.99
CA VAL A 205 6.94 2.86 22.70
C VAL A 205 7.81 2.22 21.61
N SER A 206 7.19 1.43 20.73
CA SER A 206 7.86 0.94 19.52
C SER A 206 7.68 1.92 18.37
N ARG A 207 8.78 2.31 17.73
CA ARG A 207 8.79 3.36 16.71
C ARG A 207 9.85 3.13 15.64
N ASP A 208 9.70 3.80 14.52
CA ASP A 208 10.80 3.99 13.59
C ASP A 208 11.92 4.84 14.22
N ARG A 209 13.05 4.96 13.55
CA ARG A 209 14.19 5.78 14.00
C ARG A 209 14.05 7.27 13.67
N GLY A 210 12.83 7.72 13.31
CA GLY A 210 12.54 9.13 13.06
C GLY A 210 12.73 9.98 14.31
N GLY A 211 13.36 11.17 14.16
CA GLY A 211 13.65 12.07 15.26
C GLY A 211 12.40 12.57 15.99
N ASP A 212 11.30 12.77 15.26
CA ASP A 212 10.06 13.36 15.79
C ASP A 212 9.39 12.46 16.83
N TYR A 213 9.22 11.17 16.52
CA TYR A 213 8.64 10.21 17.47
C TYR A 213 9.55 9.93 18.67
N ALA A 214 10.87 9.91 18.44
CA ALA A 214 11.83 9.77 19.52
C ALA A 214 11.78 10.96 20.49
N ALA A 215 11.66 12.18 19.98
CA ALA A 215 11.54 13.38 20.78
C ALA A 215 10.22 13.43 21.55
N ALA A 216 9.10 13.14 20.89
CA ALA A 216 7.77 13.09 21.49
C ALA A 216 7.72 12.08 22.65
N ALA A 217 8.17 10.84 22.42
CA ALA A 217 8.18 9.81 23.46
C ALA A 217 9.09 10.16 24.64
N ARG A 218 10.28 10.75 24.38
CA ARG A 218 11.20 11.15 25.44
C ARG A 218 10.63 12.25 26.34
N LYS A 219 9.85 13.18 25.76
CA LYS A 219 9.28 14.31 26.47
C LYS A 219 7.99 13.96 27.21
N ALA A 220 7.11 13.20 26.55
CA ALA A 220 5.77 12.89 27.07
C ALA A 220 5.73 11.64 27.97
N ALA A 221 6.62 10.66 27.74
CA ALA A 221 6.71 9.43 28.54
C ALA A 221 8.19 9.08 28.82
N PRO A 222 8.90 9.88 29.64
CA PRO A 222 10.32 9.69 29.92
C PRO A 222 10.62 8.35 30.61
N GLN A 223 9.63 7.76 31.30
CA GLN A 223 9.69 6.44 31.94
C GLN A 223 9.60 5.29 30.93
N ALA A 224 9.04 5.53 29.73
CA ALA A 224 8.77 4.48 28.78
C ALA A 224 10.04 4.01 28.05
N ILE A 225 10.19 2.71 27.92
CA ILE A 225 11.24 2.09 27.10
C ILE A 225 10.91 2.34 25.63
N GLN A 226 11.81 3.03 24.92
CA GLN A 226 11.69 3.16 23.48
C GLN A 226 12.36 1.99 22.78
N THR A 227 11.71 1.38 21.81
CA THR A 227 12.25 0.29 21.00
C THR A 227 12.25 0.66 19.52
N ALA A 228 13.40 0.50 18.87
CA ALA A 228 13.54 0.76 17.45
C ALA A 228 12.93 -0.36 16.62
N ASP A 229 12.26 -0.01 15.53
CA ASP A 229 11.69 -0.97 14.60
C ASP A 229 12.78 -1.79 13.89
N ARG A 230 12.72 -3.11 14.08
CA ARG A 230 13.66 -4.08 13.48
C ARG A 230 13.64 -4.06 11.96
N PHE A 231 12.47 -3.87 11.34
CA PHE A 231 12.38 -3.78 9.89
C PHE A 231 13.16 -2.57 9.35
N HIS A 232 13.00 -1.41 9.99
CA HIS A 232 13.73 -0.21 9.63
C HIS A 232 15.24 -0.32 9.91
N LEU A 233 15.64 -1.04 10.96
CA LEU A 233 17.05 -1.35 11.21
C LEU A 233 17.64 -2.19 10.07
N LEU A 234 16.99 -3.29 9.69
CA LEU A 234 17.46 -4.15 8.63
C LEU A 234 17.44 -3.46 7.25
N LYS A 235 16.42 -2.64 6.99
CA LYS A 235 16.31 -1.83 5.78
C LYS A 235 17.46 -0.84 5.66
N ASN A 236 17.76 -0.08 6.72
CA ASN A 236 18.83 0.91 6.70
C ASN A 236 20.22 0.25 6.57
N LEU A 237 20.42 -0.92 7.19
CA LEU A 237 21.62 -1.73 6.99
C LEU A 237 21.72 -2.19 5.53
N GLY A 238 20.61 -2.64 4.94
CA GLY A 238 20.54 -3.03 3.53
C GLY A 238 20.89 -1.88 2.59
N GLU A 239 20.39 -0.67 2.85
CA GLU A 239 20.71 0.53 2.06
C GLU A 239 22.21 0.88 2.14
N ALA A 240 22.83 0.78 3.33
CA ALA A 240 24.28 0.95 3.48
C ALA A 240 25.07 -0.13 2.71
N LEU A 241 24.65 -1.38 2.81
CA LEU A 241 25.25 -2.49 2.08
C LEU A 241 25.08 -2.34 0.55
N GLU A 242 23.91 -1.90 0.07
CA GLU A 242 23.68 -1.60 -1.36
C GLU A 242 24.72 -0.58 -1.88
N GLY A 243 25.06 0.42 -1.06
CA GLY A 243 26.11 1.40 -1.37
C GLY A 243 27.50 0.75 -1.55
N VAL A 244 27.89 -0.14 -0.62
CA VAL A 244 29.16 -0.90 -0.71
C VAL A 244 29.20 -1.73 -2.01
N LEU A 245 28.15 -2.52 -2.24
CA LEU A 245 28.06 -3.39 -3.40
C LEU A 245 28.03 -2.61 -4.72
N ALA A 246 27.32 -1.47 -4.77
CA ALA A 246 27.28 -0.62 -5.96
C ALA A 246 28.67 -0.09 -6.33
N ARG A 247 29.48 0.31 -5.34
CA ARG A 247 30.84 0.80 -5.53
C ARG A 247 31.75 -0.30 -6.11
N HIS A 248 31.73 -1.49 -5.51
CA HIS A 248 32.61 -2.58 -5.94
C HIS A 248 32.16 -3.21 -7.26
N LEU A 249 30.87 -3.37 -7.52
CA LEU A 249 30.36 -3.83 -8.81
C LEU A 249 30.66 -2.84 -9.95
N ALA A 250 30.61 -1.53 -9.69
CA ALA A 250 31.01 -0.53 -10.67
C ALA A 250 32.51 -0.59 -10.97
N ALA A 251 33.36 -0.76 -9.95
CA ALA A 251 34.81 -0.91 -10.11
C ALA A 251 35.16 -2.20 -10.86
N HIS A 252 34.47 -3.32 -10.56
CA HIS A 252 34.66 -4.59 -11.26
C HIS A 252 34.29 -4.49 -12.75
N ARG A 253 33.11 -3.92 -13.06
CA ARG A 253 32.67 -3.69 -14.45
C ARG A 253 33.64 -2.79 -15.22
N LYS A 254 34.19 -1.77 -14.58
CA LYS A 254 35.18 -0.89 -15.19
C LYS A 254 36.47 -1.68 -15.55
N ARG A 255 36.99 -2.49 -14.60
CA ARG A 255 38.13 -3.36 -14.83
C ARG A 255 37.89 -4.32 -15.98
N GLN A 256 36.77 -5.03 -16.02
CA GLN A 256 36.42 -5.94 -17.14
C GLN A 256 36.39 -5.20 -18.48
N THR A 257 35.86 -3.97 -18.53
CA THR A 257 35.82 -3.18 -19.76
C THR A 257 37.23 -2.72 -20.19
N GLU A 258 38.11 -2.43 -19.24
CA GLU A 258 39.49 -2.02 -19.49
C GLU A 258 40.34 -3.24 -19.96
N THR A 259 40.14 -4.41 -19.32
CA THR A 259 40.80 -5.66 -19.72
C THR A 259 40.36 -6.11 -21.14
N ALA A 260 39.03 -6.00 -21.43
CA ALA A 260 38.51 -6.32 -22.76
C ALA A 260 39.05 -5.37 -23.86
N LYS A 261 39.39 -4.14 -23.51
CA LYS A 261 40.03 -3.17 -24.43
C LYS A 261 41.54 -3.36 -24.58
N ALA A 262 42.19 -4.00 -23.60
CA ALA A 262 43.64 -4.22 -23.58
C ALA A 262 44.09 -5.56 -24.24
N LEU A 263 43.15 -6.45 -24.57
CA LEU A 263 43.43 -7.71 -25.29
C LEU A 263 43.61 -7.41 -26.79
N PRO A 264 44.84 -7.50 -27.36
CA PRO A 264 45.01 -7.20 -28.76
C PRO A 264 44.58 -8.38 -29.64
N ILE A 265 43.83 -8.09 -30.68
CA ILE A 265 43.73 -8.75 -32.02
C ILE A 265 43.50 -10.27 -32.09
N LEU A 266 43.93 -11.10 -31.14
CA LEU A 266 43.63 -12.55 -31.12
C LEU A 266 42.14 -12.87 -30.79
N ALA A 267 41.39 -11.92 -30.27
CA ALA A 267 39.96 -12.07 -30.01
C ALA A 267 39.08 -11.83 -31.25
N LEU A 268 39.60 -11.28 -32.33
CA LEU A 268 38.81 -11.03 -33.55
C LEU A 268 38.42 -12.33 -34.28
N GLN A 269 39.17 -13.41 -34.11
CA GLN A 269 38.85 -14.73 -34.71
C GLN A 269 37.88 -15.58 -33.86
N ALA A 270 37.67 -15.24 -32.60
CA ALA A 270 36.68 -15.90 -31.72
C ALA A 270 35.31 -15.21 -31.69
N GLN A 271 35.15 -14.02 -32.28
CA GLN A 271 33.92 -13.24 -32.28
C GLN A 271 32.92 -13.61 -33.39
N GLU A 272 33.28 -14.49 -34.32
CA GLU A 272 32.33 -14.93 -35.36
C GLU A 272 31.30 -15.99 -34.89
N SER A 273 31.40 -16.50 -33.66
CA SER A 273 30.53 -17.60 -33.19
C SER A 273 29.61 -17.26 -32.01
N SER A 274 29.52 -16.01 -31.52
CA SER A 274 28.62 -15.68 -30.44
C SER A 274 27.86 -14.36 -30.67
N ASN A 275 27.01 -14.37 -31.69
CA ASN A 275 26.04 -13.31 -31.93
C ASN A 275 24.84 -13.53 -31.00
N THR A 276 25.04 -13.43 -29.68
CA THR A 276 23.94 -13.47 -28.71
C THR A 276 23.18 -12.14 -28.75
N LEU A 277 21.99 -12.19 -29.33
CA LEU A 277 21.03 -11.10 -29.38
C LEU A 277 20.78 -10.54 -27.97
N PRO A 278 20.55 -9.22 -27.81
CA PRO A 278 20.22 -8.63 -26.53
C PRO A 278 19.00 -9.32 -25.90
N LYS A 279 18.99 -9.54 -24.56
CA LYS A 279 17.90 -10.22 -23.83
C LYS A 279 16.48 -9.76 -24.22
N LYS A 280 16.32 -8.48 -24.59
CA LYS A 280 15.06 -7.92 -25.06
C LYS A 280 14.71 -8.41 -26.49
N ALA A 281 15.70 -8.63 -27.32
CA ALA A 281 15.52 -9.19 -28.68
C ALA A 281 15.17 -10.67 -28.59
N VAL A 282 15.85 -11.44 -27.71
CA VAL A 282 15.56 -12.87 -27.45
C VAL A 282 14.14 -13.05 -26.90
N LEU A 283 13.71 -12.24 -25.92
CA LEU A 283 12.34 -12.24 -25.40
C LEU A 283 11.30 -11.81 -26.45
N SER A 284 11.66 -10.88 -27.32
CA SER A 284 10.78 -10.45 -28.42
C SER A 284 10.65 -11.54 -29.48
N GLN A 285 11.76 -12.23 -29.77
CA GLN A 285 11.80 -13.34 -30.71
C GLN A 285 11.03 -14.55 -30.17
N ALA A 286 11.21 -14.94 -28.91
CA ALA A 286 10.45 -16.02 -28.29
C ALA A 286 8.93 -15.76 -28.31
N LYS A 287 8.49 -14.53 -28.00
CA LYS A 287 7.08 -14.14 -28.09
C LYS A 287 6.56 -14.11 -29.53
N ARG A 288 7.41 -13.82 -30.50
CA ARG A 288 7.06 -13.88 -31.91
C ARG A 288 6.88 -15.33 -32.36
N GLU A 289 7.78 -16.22 -31.96
CA GLU A 289 7.72 -17.66 -32.26
C GLU A 289 6.48 -18.30 -31.62
N GLU A 290 6.16 -17.98 -30.38
CA GLU A 290 4.94 -18.45 -29.72
C GLU A 290 3.66 -18.01 -30.48
N ARG A 291 3.60 -16.77 -30.90
CA ARG A 291 2.46 -16.26 -31.69
C ARG A 291 2.40 -16.87 -33.08
N LEU A 292 3.54 -17.16 -33.71
CA LEU A 292 3.59 -17.83 -34.99
C LEU A 292 3.06 -19.26 -34.87
N ALA A 293 3.47 -20.01 -33.87
CA ALA A 293 2.97 -21.36 -33.59
C ALA A 293 1.44 -21.36 -33.36
N GLN A 294 0.93 -20.38 -32.59
CA GLN A 294 -0.53 -20.21 -32.41
C GLN A 294 -1.25 -19.89 -33.73
N TYR A 295 -0.66 -19.05 -34.59
CA TYR A 295 -1.22 -18.74 -35.91
C TYR A 295 -1.28 -19.98 -36.81
N GLU A 296 -0.22 -20.77 -36.85
CA GLU A 296 -0.16 -22.03 -37.62
C GLU A 296 -1.20 -23.03 -37.13
N GLN A 297 -1.41 -23.16 -35.81
CA GLN A 297 -2.48 -23.97 -35.24
C GLN A 297 -3.88 -23.49 -35.66
N VAL A 298 -4.13 -22.18 -35.68
CA VAL A 298 -5.41 -21.60 -36.13
C VAL A 298 -5.66 -21.93 -37.58
N VAL A 299 -4.64 -21.81 -38.44
CA VAL A 299 -4.77 -22.13 -39.88
C VAL A 299 -5.02 -23.62 -40.09
N ALA A 300 -4.26 -24.49 -39.40
CA ALA A 300 -4.44 -25.95 -39.50
C ALA A 300 -5.83 -26.41 -39.05
N LEU A 301 -6.31 -25.91 -37.90
CA LEU A 301 -7.67 -26.24 -37.42
C LEU A 301 -8.78 -25.71 -38.35
N ARG A 302 -8.54 -24.57 -38.99
CA ARG A 302 -9.48 -24.05 -40.00
C ARG A 302 -9.54 -24.92 -41.22
N GLN A 303 -8.42 -25.43 -41.71
CA GLN A 303 -8.33 -26.38 -42.83
C GLN A 303 -9.03 -27.71 -42.51
N LEU A 304 -9.04 -28.12 -41.24
CA LEU A 304 -9.75 -29.29 -40.75
C LEU A 304 -11.28 -29.05 -40.56
N GLY A 305 -11.80 -27.85 -40.90
CA GLY A 305 -13.23 -27.53 -40.90
C GLY A 305 -13.77 -27.00 -39.57
N PHE A 306 -12.95 -26.77 -38.54
CA PHE A 306 -13.43 -26.26 -37.25
C PHE A 306 -13.98 -24.83 -37.38
N SER A 307 -15.02 -24.53 -36.55
CA SER A 307 -15.57 -23.18 -36.46
C SER A 307 -14.61 -22.23 -35.75
N GLN A 308 -14.66 -20.93 -36.05
CA GLN A 308 -13.80 -19.93 -35.41
C GLN A 308 -13.96 -19.91 -33.87
N THR A 309 -15.15 -20.22 -33.36
CA THR A 309 -15.39 -20.30 -31.91
C THR A 309 -14.72 -21.54 -31.30
N ALA A 310 -14.76 -22.68 -31.95
CA ALA A 310 -14.08 -23.90 -31.50
C ALA A 310 -12.56 -23.75 -31.56
N ILE A 311 -12.04 -23.11 -32.61
CA ILE A 311 -10.59 -22.78 -32.73
C ILE A 311 -10.14 -21.85 -31.59
N ALA A 312 -10.93 -20.81 -31.31
CA ALA A 312 -10.63 -19.87 -30.22
C ALA A 312 -10.53 -20.56 -28.85
N GLN A 313 -11.45 -21.50 -28.58
CA GLN A 313 -11.44 -22.29 -27.34
C GLN A 313 -10.25 -23.26 -27.28
N GLN A 314 -9.93 -23.93 -28.38
CA GLN A 314 -8.87 -24.95 -28.42
C GLN A 314 -7.46 -24.36 -28.37
N VAL A 315 -7.25 -23.20 -29.01
CA VAL A 315 -5.92 -22.52 -29.03
C VAL A 315 -5.76 -21.56 -27.82
N GLY A 316 -6.84 -21.27 -27.09
CA GLY A 316 -6.80 -20.40 -25.91
C GLY A 316 -6.64 -18.91 -26.24
N ILE A 317 -7.09 -18.45 -27.41
CA ILE A 317 -7.04 -17.06 -27.86
C ILE A 317 -8.43 -16.48 -28.12
N GLY A 318 -8.55 -15.16 -28.08
CA GLY A 318 -9.85 -14.51 -28.29
C GLY A 318 -10.40 -14.71 -29.72
N HIS A 319 -11.71 -14.96 -29.86
CA HIS A 319 -12.41 -15.13 -31.12
C HIS A 319 -12.12 -14.01 -32.15
N ALA A 320 -12.07 -12.75 -31.69
CA ALA A 320 -11.73 -11.60 -32.54
C ALA A 320 -10.30 -11.71 -33.11
N THR A 321 -9.37 -12.35 -32.39
CA THR A 321 -8.00 -12.60 -32.88
C THR A 321 -7.97 -13.67 -33.94
N VAL A 322 -8.71 -14.77 -33.73
CA VAL A 322 -8.89 -15.85 -34.74
C VAL A 322 -9.49 -15.29 -36.01
N SER A 323 -10.60 -14.54 -35.93
CA SER A 323 -11.28 -13.92 -37.05
C SER A 323 -10.33 -13.00 -37.85
N ARG A 324 -9.59 -12.13 -37.17
CA ARG A 324 -8.64 -11.21 -37.80
C ARG A 324 -7.48 -11.93 -38.47
N TRP A 325 -6.96 -13.01 -37.86
CA TRP A 325 -5.85 -13.79 -38.41
C TRP A 325 -6.29 -14.55 -39.68
N LEU A 326 -7.48 -15.09 -39.67
CA LEU A 326 -8.00 -15.80 -40.82
C LEU A 326 -8.40 -14.86 -41.96
N SER A 327 -8.90 -13.64 -41.67
CA SER A 327 -9.25 -12.65 -42.69
C SER A 327 -8.01 -12.02 -43.34
N ASN A 328 -6.88 -11.89 -42.63
CA ASN A 328 -5.65 -11.33 -43.20
C ASN A 328 -4.85 -12.32 -44.07
N GLY A 329 -5.10 -13.61 -43.95
CA GLY A 329 -4.45 -14.66 -44.75
C GLY A 329 -2.92 -14.82 -44.55
N THR A 330 -2.26 -13.91 -43.84
CA THR A 330 -0.85 -13.93 -43.55
C THR A 330 -0.61 -13.62 -42.06
N PHE A 331 0.53 -14.12 -41.50
CA PHE A 331 0.90 -13.85 -40.10
C PHE A 331 1.12 -12.35 -39.88
N PRO A 332 0.38 -11.69 -38.96
CA PRO A 332 0.53 -10.26 -38.75
C PRO A 332 1.77 -9.96 -37.90
N GLU A 333 2.82 -9.47 -38.53
CA GLU A 333 4.01 -8.97 -37.83
C GLU A 333 3.67 -7.73 -37.00
N GLN A 334 4.16 -7.70 -35.74
CA GLN A 334 4.03 -6.51 -34.89
C GLN A 334 5.12 -5.51 -35.25
N GLN A 335 4.77 -4.45 -35.94
CA GLN A 335 5.65 -3.32 -36.09
C GLN A 335 5.79 -2.56 -34.75
N PRO A 336 7.03 -2.16 -34.36
CA PRO A 336 7.21 -1.30 -33.22
C PRO A 336 6.45 0.01 -33.44
N ARG A 337 5.50 0.35 -32.56
CA ARG A 337 4.84 1.66 -32.64
C ARG A 337 5.88 2.74 -32.38
N PRO A 338 6.08 3.70 -33.31
CA PRO A 338 6.94 4.85 -33.06
C PRO A 338 6.39 5.61 -31.88
N ARG A 339 7.14 5.70 -30.79
CA ARG A 339 6.81 6.53 -29.64
C ARG A 339 7.28 7.93 -29.94
N SER A 340 6.45 8.79 -30.53
CA SER A 340 6.71 10.21 -30.59
C SER A 340 6.72 10.79 -29.18
N ALA A 341 7.79 11.46 -28.78
CA ALA A 341 7.83 12.23 -27.55
C ALA A 341 7.29 13.64 -27.82
N SER A 342 6.64 14.25 -26.84
CA SER A 342 6.13 15.64 -26.96
C SER A 342 7.21 16.68 -27.28
N VAL A 343 8.46 16.32 -27.13
CA VAL A 343 9.67 17.12 -27.44
C VAL A 343 10.11 16.99 -28.90
N ASP A 344 9.66 15.94 -29.62
CA ASP A 344 10.13 15.65 -30.98
C ASP A 344 9.90 16.80 -31.99
N PRO A 345 8.79 17.56 -31.95
CA PRO A 345 8.61 18.71 -32.81
C PRO A 345 9.61 19.85 -32.56
N HIS A 346 10.15 19.95 -31.35
CA HIS A 346 11.10 20.99 -30.95
C HIS A 346 12.57 20.57 -31.04
N LEU A 347 12.82 19.30 -31.38
CA LEU A 347 14.17 18.74 -31.40
C LEU A 347 15.13 19.46 -32.37
N PRO A 348 14.74 19.84 -33.61
CA PRO A 348 15.59 20.57 -34.52
C PRO A 348 16.07 21.89 -33.94
N GLN A 349 15.17 22.67 -33.36
CA GLN A 349 15.50 23.97 -32.73
C GLN A 349 16.41 23.81 -31.49
N LEU A 350 16.24 22.71 -30.73
CA LEU A 350 17.09 22.45 -29.60
C LEU A 350 18.51 22.08 -30.02
N ILE A 351 18.68 21.33 -31.11
CA ILE A 351 19.98 20.94 -31.67
C ILE A 351 20.68 22.17 -32.22
N GLU A 352 19.99 23.00 -33.00
CA GLU A 352 20.51 24.25 -33.55
C GLU A 352 20.99 25.22 -32.45
N ARG A 353 20.21 25.39 -31.38
CA ARG A 353 20.59 26.21 -30.22
C ARG A 353 21.76 25.60 -29.43
N TRP A 354 21.89 24.27 -29.41
CA TRP A 354 23.04 23.58 -28.84
C TRP A 354 24.31 23.82 -29.63
N GLU A 355 24.26 23.71 -30.96
CA GLU A 355 25.37 23.94 -31.87
C GLU A 355 25.79 25.42 -31.91
N SER A 356 24.86 26.34 -31.70
CA SER A 356 25.15 27.77 -31.61
C SER A 356 25.71 28.25 -30.26
N GLY A 357 26.11 27.32 -29.37
CA GLY A 357 26.87 27.61 -28.14
C GLY A 357 26.10 27.52 -26.83
N CYS A 358 24.82 27.13 -26.82
CA CYS A 358 24.06 26.95 -25.59
C CYS A 358 24.16 25.49 -25.10
N HIS A 359 25.26 25.15 -24.43
CA HIS A 359 25.55 23.78 -23.98
C HIS A 359 24.91 23.40 -22.63
N THR A 360 23.95 24.14 -22.13
CA THR A 360 23.25 23.86 -20.87
C THR A 360 21.81 23.46 -21.14
N ILE A 361 21.47 22.17 -20.92
CA ILE A 361 20.11 21.64 -21.18
C ILE A 361 19.05 22.35 -20.31
N ALA A 362 19.41 22.81 -19.11
CA ALA A 362 18.51 23.57 -18.24
C ALA A 362 18.12 24.93 -18.84
N GLU A 363 19.05 25.58 -19.55
CA GLU A 363 18.81 26.84 -20.24
C GLU A 363 17.96 26.65 -21.50
N LEU A 364 18.26 25.60 -22.27
CA LEU A 364 17.46 25.20 -23.43
C LEU A 364 16.01 24.85 -23.02
N HIS A 365 15.81 24.16 -21.93
CA HIS A 365 14.47 23.88 -21.40
C HIS A 365 13.75 25.17 -20.96
N ARG A 366 14.45 26.09 -20.30
CA ARG A 366 13.88 27.36 -19.86
C ARG A 366 13.42 28.23 -21.05
N LYS A 367 14.23 28.27 -22.11
CA LYS A 367 13.88 28.97 -23.38
C LYS A 367 12.69 28.29 -24.07
N LEU A 368 12.64 26.93 -24.05
CA LEU A 368 11.55 26.20 -24.66
C LEU A 368 10.21 26.40 -23.88
N VAL A 369 10.28 26.54 -22.57
CA VAL A 369 9.12 26.86 -21.72
C VAL A 369 8.63 28.29 -22.01
N ALA A 370 9.53 29.22 -22.23
CA ALA A 370 9.18 30.59 -22.67
C ALA A 370 8.49 30.59 -24.04
N ASP A 371 8.86 29.67 -24.93
CA ASP A 371 8.24 29.45 -26.24
C ASP A 371 6.93 28.61 -26.17
N GLY A 372 6.39 28.34 -24.96
CA GLY A 372 5.09 27.70 -24.75
C GLY A 372 5.12 26.18 -24.47
N TYR A 373 6.29 25.55 -24.25
CA TYR A 373 6.41 24.13 -23.93
C TYR A 373 5.99 23.85 -22.48
N SER A 374 5.02 22.96 -22.28
CA SER A 374 4.38 22.73 -20.97
C SER A 374 4.85 21.47 -20.21
N HIS A 375 5.79 20.69 -20.77
CA HIS A 375 6.21 19.42 -20.18
C HIS A 375 7.51 19.50 -19.37
N GLN A 376 7.81 18.44 -18.59
CA GLN A 376 8.91 18.41 -17.62
C GLN A 376 10.31 18.40 -18.27
N TYR A 377 11.28 19.01 -17.59
CA TYR A 377 12.71 19.04 -17.92
C TYR A 377 13.29 17.67 -18.31
N ASN A 378 12.91 16.60 -17.58
CA ASN A 378 13.41 15.25 -17.84
C ASN A 378 13.05 14.71 -19.25
N SER A 379 12.00 15.20 -19.87
CA SER A 379 11.60 14.82 -21.24
C SER A 379 12.58 15.39 -22.26
N VAL A 380 12.97 16.66 -22.08
CA VAL A 380 13.97 17.35 -22.92
C VAL A 380 15.35 16.73 -22.72
N TYR A 381 15.76 16.54 -21.46
CA TYR A 381 17.05 15.94 -21.11
C TYR A 381 17.27 14.59 -21.77
N ARG A 382 16.32 13.65 -21.60
CA ARG A 382 16.43 12.29 -22.14
C ARG A 382 16.42 12.23 -23.66
N ARG A 383 15.74 13.15 -24.31
CA ARG A 383 15.63 13.15 -25.77
C ARG A 383 16.82 13.84 -26.43
N LEU A 384 17.24 14.99 -25.90
CA LEU A 384 18.38 15.74 -26.42
C LEU A 384 19.69 14.96 -26.25
N THR A 385 19.93 14.35 -25.07
CA THR A 385 21.14 13.54 -24.83
C THR A 385 21.27 12.30 -25.72
N ARG A 386 20.16 11.81 -26.30
CA ARG A 386 20.18 10.70 -27.27
C ARG A 386 20.44 11.14 -28.72
N SER A 387 20.22 12.43 -28.99
CA SER A 387 20.29 12.99 -30.34
C SER A 387 21.56 13.79 -30.60
N LEU A 388 22.32 14.10 -29.53
CA LEU A 388 23.62 14.78 -29.66
C LEU A 388 24.74 13.76 -29.86
N PRO A 389 25.71 14.05 -30.77
CA PRO A 389 26.93 13.23 -30.89
C PRO A 389 27.73 13.28 -29.58
N GLU A 390 28.38 12.17 -29.21
CA GLU A 390 29.19 12.09 -27.99
C GLU A 390 30.38 13.04 -28.04
N GLU A 391 30.33 14.15 -27.32
CA GLU A 391 31.54 14.92 -27.02
C GLU A 391 32.38 14.23 -25.94
N PRO A 392 33.73 14.28 -26.05
CA PRO A 392 34.61 13.68 -25.06
C PRO A 392 34.50 14.40 -23.72
N LYS A 393 34.02 13.69 -22.70
CA LYS A 393 33.93 14.19 -21.32
C LYS A 393 35.28 14.65 -20.82
N LYS A 394 35.44 15.93 -20.53
CA LYS A 394 36.63 16.50 -19.87
C LYS A 394 36.89 15.78 -18.56
N ARG A 395 37.98 15.01 -18.52
CA ARG A 395 38.50 14.35 -17.31
C ARG A 395 39.12 15.40 -16.41
N CYS A 396 38.62 15.48 -15.19
CA CYS A 396 39.35 16.13 -14.09
C CYS A 396 40.47 15.16 -13.65
N THR A 397 41.70 15.49 -13.94
CA THR A 397 42.89 14.73 -13.53
C THR A 397 43.15 14.92 -12.05
N ARG A 398 43.13 13.85 -11.30
CA ARG A 398 43.74 13.77 -9.96
C ARG A 398 44.79 12.68 -9.97
N SER A 399 45.99 13.09 -9.54
CA SER A 399 47.28 12.39 -9.63
C SER A 399 47.30 10.99 -9.04
N LEU A 400 48.06 10.15 -9.75
CA LEU A 400 48.48 8.79 -9.42
C LEU A 400 49.42 8.75 -8.22
N LEU A 401 49.15 7.88 -7.25
CA LEU A 401 50.14 7.25 -6.40
C LEU A 401 49.97 5.74 -6.63
N GLU A 402 51.05 5.11 -7.11
CA GLU A 402 51.13 3.66 -7.42
C GLU A 402 51.27 2.88 -6.12
N GLU A 403 50.41 1.85 -5.92
CA GLU A 403 50.62 0.78 -4.95
C GLU A 403 50.89 -0.56 -5.66
N PRO A 404 51.63 -1.51 -5.03
CA PRO A 404 52.23 -2.65 -5.71
C PRO A 404 51.22 -3.73 -6.09
N LYS A 405 51.45 -4.33 -7.28
CA LYS A 405 50.65 -5.39 -7.87
C LYS A 405 50.72 -6.69 -7.07
N LYS A 406 49.56 -7.11 -6.50
CA LYS A 406 49.32 -8.51 -6.08
C LYS A 406 48.85 -9.32 -7.28
N GLN A 407 49.34 -10.58 -7.36
CA GLN A 407 48.97 -11.57 -8.39
C GLN A 407 47.44 -11.76 -8.46
N GLU A 408 46.89 -11.55 -9.64
CA GLU A 408 45.44 -11.64 -9.88
C GLU A 408 45.09 -13.07 -10.30
N THR A 409 44.10 -13.65 -9.61
CA THR A 409 43.36 -14.85 -10.06
C THR A 409 42.47 -14.50 -11.27
N PRO A 410 42.20 -15.46 -12.18
CA PRO A 410 41.41 -15.18 -13.39
C PRO A 410 40.03 -14.61 -13.03
N ASP A 411 39.72 -13.45 -13.65
CA ASP A 411 38.51 -12.66 -13.42
C ASP A 411 37.28 -13.44 -13.90
N GLN A 412 36.55 -14.06 -12.99
CA GLN A 412 35.33 -14.80 -13.31
C GLN A 412 34.20 -13.81 -13.68
N LEU A 413 33.63 -13.98 -14.86
CA LEU A 413 32.54 -13.17 -15.39
C LEU A 413 31.25 -13.43 -14.61
N LEU A 414 30.66 -12.39 -13.99
CA LEU A 414 29.30 -12.42 -13.43
C LEU A 414 28.28 -12.41 -14.58
N HIS A 415 27.73 -13.56 -14.91
CA HIS A 415 26.66 -13.70 -15.89
C HIS A 415 25.44 -14.36 -15.28
N PRO A 416 24.26 -13.69 -15.32
CA PRO A 416 23.95 -12.34 -15.82
C PRO A 416 24.44 -11.21 -14.89
N PRO A 417 24.54 -9.96 -15.37
CA PRO A 417 25.02 -8.83 -14.58
C PRO A 417 24.10 -8.58 -13.38
N VAL A 418 24.60 -8.84 -12.16
CA VAL A 418 23.86 -8.68 -10.90
C VAL A 418 23.77 -7.20 -10.56
N LEU A 419 22.56 -6.72 -10.22
CA LEU A 419 22.34 -5.37 -9.69
C LEU A 419 22.71 -5.32 -8.21
N ALA A 420 23.26 -4.19 -7.74
CA ALA A 420 23.64 -4.00 -6.32
C ALA A 420 22.47 -4.34 -5.36
N ARG A 421 21.25 -3.96 -5.73
CA ARG A 421 20.07 -4.29 -4.94
C ARG A 421 19.74 -5.78 -4.88
N GLN A 422 19.97 -6.52 -5.96
CA GLN A 422 19.81 -7.99 -5.97
C GLN A 422 20.89 -8.64 -5.10
N ALA A 423 22.15 -8.19 -5.24
CA ALA A 423 23.27 -8.64 -4.42
C ALA A 423 23.02 -8.39 -2.92
N MET A 424 22.49 -7.21 -2.57
CA MET A 424 22.10 -6.87 -1.18
C MET A 424 21.14 -7.92 -0.57
N PHE A 425 20.13 -8.38 -1.33
CA PHE A 425 19.20 -9.41 -0.81
C PHE A 425 19.88 -10.75 -0.59
N LEU A 426 20.84 -11.14 -1.42
CA LEU A 426 21.63 -12.37 -1.21
C LEU A 426 22.46 -12.28 0.09
N PHE A 427 23.02 -11.10 0.37
CA PHE A 427 23.82 -10.85 1.58
C PHE A 427 23.00 -10.85 2.85
N LEU A 428 21.71 -10.46 2.81
CA LEU A 428 20.83 -10.37 3.99
C LEU A 428 20.13 -11.70 4.31
N ARG A 429 19.91 -12.56 3.32
CA ARG A 429 19.24 -13.84 3.51
C ARG A 429 20.14 -14.83 4.25
N ARG A 430 19.52 -15.82 4.89
CA ARG A 430 20.27 -16.92 5.50
C ARG A 430 20.93 -17.76 4.40
N PRO A 431 22.21 -18.18 4.58
CA PRO A 431 22.86 -19.04 3.60
C PRO A 431 22.09 -20.31 3.26
N ALA A 432 21.43 -20.91 4.25
CA ALA A 432 20.61 -22.12 4.08
C ALA A 432 19.30 -21.90 3.27
N GLU A 433 18.88 -20.65 3.07
CA GLU A 433 17.68 -20.30 2.29
C GLU A 433 17.99 -19.94 0.84
N LEU A 434 19.27 -19.96 0.46
CA LEU A 434 19.74 -19.66 -0.90
C LEU A 434 19.75 -20.91 -1.75
N SER A 435 19.33 -20.79 -3.02
CA SER A 435 19.54 -21.85 -4.03
C SER A 435 21.02 -22.05 -4.33
N ALA A 436 21.39 -23.16 -4.97
CA ALA A 436 22.77 -23.42 -5.38
C ALA A 436 23.34 -22.30 -6.26
N GLU A 437 22.58 -21.82 -7.25
CA GLU A 437 22.97 -20.70 -8.13
C GLU A 437 23.14 -19.38 -7.35
N GLU A 438 22.25 -19.12 -6.37
CA GLU A 438 22.35 -17.94 -5.50
C GLU A 438 23.59 -18.02 -4.59
N GLN A 439 23.94 -19.21 -4.10
CA GLN A 439 25.16 -19.44 -3.30
C GLN A 439 26.42 -19.21 -4.13
N GLU A 440 26.49 -19.74 -5.35
CA GLU A 440 27.61 -19.49 -6.27
C GLU A 440 27.75 -17.98 -6.55
N THR A 441 26.64 -17.31 -6.84
CA THR A 441 26.62 -15.85 -7.03
C THR A 441 27.11 -15.10 -5.79
N LEU A 442 26.71 -15.53 -4.60
CA LEU A 442 27.15 -14.94 -3.34
C LEU A 442 28.67 -15.12 -3.14
N VAL A 443 29.23 -16.30 -3.42
CA VAL A 443 30.67 -16.55 -3.35
C VAL A 443 31.43 -15.61 -4.29
N LEU A 444 30.97 -15.46 -5.53
CA LEU A 444 31.58 -14.55 -6.50
C LEU A 444 31.51 -13.09 -6.02
N LEU A 445 30.38 -12.65 -5.49
CA LEU A 445 30.20 -11.29 -4.97
C LEU A 445 31.14 -11.00 -3.78
N ARG A 446 31.34 -11.96 -2.89
CA ARG A 446 32.27 -11.86 -1.76
C ARG A 446 33.72 -11.78 -2.22
N SER A 447 34.09 -12.52 -3.27
CA SER A 447 35.47 -12.53 -3.83
C SER A 447 35.82 -11.26 -4.61
N LEU A 448 34.88 -10.38 -4.96
CA LEU A 448 35.15 -9.14 -5.71
C LEU A 448 36.16 -8.21 -5.03
N HIS A 449 36.11 -8.15 -3.69
CA HIS A 449 36.99 -7.33 -2.87
C HIS A 449 36.94 -7.79 -1.42
N SER A 450 38.01 -7.59 -0.65
CA SER A 450 38.05 -7.91 0.79
C SER A 450 36.99 -7.16 1.60
N GLU A 451 36.66 -5.91 1.22
CA GLU A 451 35.56 -5.16 1.84
C GLU A 451 34.17 -5.79 1.61
N THR A 452 33.93 -6.44 0.48
CA THR A 452 32.63 -7.10 0.22
C THR A 452 32.48 -8.33 1.09
N ASP A 453 33.53 -9.09 1.32
CA ASP A 453 33.52 -10.24 2.22
C ASP A 453 33.36 -9.82 3.69
N GLN A 454 34.10 -8.79 4.09
CA GLN A 454 33.98 -8.22 5.42
C GLN A 454 32.57 -7.62 5.67
N ALA A 455 32.00 -6.91 4.68
CA ALA A 455 30.64 -6.40 4.76
C ALA A 455 29.60 -7.52 4.91
N TYR A 456 29.78 -8.65 4.18
CA TYR A 456 28.95 -9.83 4.34
C TYR A 456 28.96 -10.33 5.79
N THR A 457 30.13 -10.52 6.36
CA THR A 457 30.31 -11.02 7.72
C THR A 457 29.62 -10.09 8.75
N LEU A 458 29.84 -8.78 8.66
CA LEU A 458 29.23 -7.79 9.56
C LEU A 458 27.72 -7.74 9.41
N VAL A 459 27.19 -7.82 8.18
CA VAL A 459 25.75 -7.81 7.92
C VAL A 459 25.08 -9.07 8.45
N GLN A 460 25.69 -10.25 8.27
CA GLN A 460 25.17 -11.51 8.82
C GLN A 460 25.18 -11.51 10.36
N GLN A 461 26.22 -10.96 10.99
CA GLN A 461 26.28 -10.81 12.44
C GLN A 461 25.13 -9.93 12.96
N PHE A 462 24.87 -8.77 12.33
CA PHE A 462 23.76 -7.89 12.71
C PHE A 462 22.40 -8.55 12.47
N ALA A 463 22.22 -9.20 11.31
CA ALA A 463 21.01 -9.95 11.01
C ALA A 463 20.78 -11.10 12.01
N GLN A 464 21.86 -11.73 12.48
CA GLN A 464 21.78 -12.76 13.52
C GLN A 464 21.33 -12.16 14.87
N MET A 465 21.88 -11.02 15.30
CA MET A 465 21.43 -10.32 16.52
C MET A 465 19.93 -10.01 16.45
N LEU A 466 19.42 -9.55 15.30
CA LEU A 466 17.99 -9.32 15.11
C LEU A 466 17.15 -10.60 15.27
N ARG A 467 17.63 -11.73 14.74
CA ARG A 467 16.92 -13.03 14.76
C ARG A 467 16.93 -13.67 16.14
N THR A 468 18.08 -13.63 16.83
CA THR A 468 18.28 -14.27 18.14
C THR A 468 17.97 -13.35 19.32
N ARG A 469 17.71 -12.07 19.06
CA ARG A 469 17.45 -11.05 20.08
C ARG A 469 18.59 -10.92 21.10
N THR A 470 19.81 -10.84 20.61
CA THR A 470 21.05 -10.73 21.40
C THR A 470 21.62 -9.30 21.33
N GLY A 471 20.86 -8.32 21.82
CA GLY A 471 21.23 -6.90 21.79
C GLY A 471 22.49 -6.57 22.60
N GLU A 472 22.89 -7.42 23.53
CA GLU A 472 24.13 -7.33 24.30
C GLU A 472 25.38 -7.37 23.43
N ARG A 473 25.32 -7.98 22.25
CA ARG A 473 26.44 -8.05 21.29
C ARG A 473 26.59 -6.79 20.44
N LEU A 474 25.74 -5.80 20.61
CA LEU A 474 25.75 -4.60 19.75
C LEU A 474 27.05 -3.81 19.89
N ASP A 475 27.62 -3.69 21.07
CA ASP A 475 28.82 -2.90 21.30
C ASP A 475 30.05 -3.50 20.61
N ASP A 476 30.23 -4.80 20.72
CA ASP A 476 31.29 -5.53 20.02
C ASP A 476 31.15 -5.38 18.51
N TRP A 477 29.91 -5.51 18.01
CA TRP A 477 29.62 -5.35 16.59
C TRP A 477 29.94 -3.92 16.10
N LEU A 478 29.60 -2.88 16.89
CA LEU A 478 29.92 -1.49 16.58
C LEU A 478 31.43 -1.26 16.49
N CYS A 479 32.24 -1.90 17.36
CA CYS A 479 33.70 -1.86 17.30
C CYS A 479 34.21 -2.50 16.00
N HIS A 480 33.75 -3.70 15.64
CA HIS A 480 34.16 -4.38 14.41
C HIS A 480 33.82 -3.58 13.16
N VAL A 481 32.65 -2.90 13.11
CA VAL A 481 32.32 -2.03 11.96
C VAL A 481 33.25 -0.82 11.91
N LYS A 482 33.62 -0.21 13.03
CA LYS A 482 34.58 0.90 13.04
C LYS A 482 35.96 0.46 12.54
N GLU A 483 36.45 -0.69 12.97
CA GLU A 483 37.73 -1.28 12.54
C GLU A 483 37.72 -1.64 11.04
N SER A 484 36.59 -2.05 10.50
CA SER A 484 36.47 -2.39 9.08
C SER A 484 36.72 -1.21 8.13
N ARG A 485 36.57 0.02 8.60
CA ARG A 485 36.69 1.27 7.84
C ARG A 485 35.76 1.35 6.60
N ILE A 486 34.76 0.49 6.50
CA ILE A 486 33.80 0.50 5.39
C ILE A 486 32.90 1.75 5.56
N ARG A 487 33.10 2.73 4.71
CA ARG A 487 32.51 4.07 4.79
C ARG A 487 30.99 4.06 4.92
N GLU A 488 30.32 3.27 4.12
CA GLU A 488 28.86 3.19 4.06
C GLU A 488 28.27 2.60 5.35
N LEU A 489 28.91 1.59 5.93
CA LEU A 489 28.52 0.99 7.21
C LEU A 489 28.79 1.92 8.38
N GLN A 490 29.82 2.75 8.34
CA GLN A 490 30.06 3.76 9.38
C GLN A 490 28.93 4.79 9.46
N GLY A 491 28.34 5.16 8.31
CA GLY A 491 27.13 6.01 8.26
C GLY A 491 25.94 5.38 8.98
N PHE A 492 25.72 4.08 8.80
CA PHE A 492 24.70 3.33 9.54
C PHE A 492 24.99 3.29 11.05
N VAL A 493 26.23 3.00 11.44
CA VAL A 493 26.70 2.98 12.85
C VAL A 493 26.49 4.32 13.53
N ALA A 494 26.82 5.43 12.88
CA ALA A 494 26.60 6.76 13.45
C ALA A 494 25.10 7.00 13.77
N GLY A 495 24.21 6.49 12.92
CA GLY A 495 22.78 6.50 13.18
C GLY A 495 22.39 5.58 14.35
N VAL A 496 22.97 4.39 14.47
CA VAL A 496 22.72 3.45 15.58
C VAL A 496 23.16 4.07 16.92
N ILE A 497 24.33 4.69 16.97
CA ILE A 497 24.87 5.31 18.21
C ILE A 497 23.96 6.43 18.71
N ARG A 498 23.39 7.25 17.82
CA ARG A 498 22.47 8.34 18.21
C ARG A 498 21.20 7.85 18.92
N ASP A 499 20.78 6.62 18.66
CA ASP A 499 19.54 6.03 19.19
C ASP A 499 19.80 4.66 19.84
N LYS A 500 20.99 4.52 20.45
CA LYS A 500 21.55 3.24 20.91
C LYS A 500 20.62 2.50 21.86
N ALA A 501 20.06 3.19 22.85
CA ALA A 501 19.17 2.57 23.83
C ALA A 501 17.95 1.91 23.16
N ALA A 502 17.30 2.61 22.22
CA ALA A 502 16.15 2.07 21.49
C ALA A 502 16.56 0.94 20.54
N VAL A 503 17.77 0.99 19.95
CA VAL A 503 18.29 -0.10 19.11
C VAL A 503 18.57 -1.35 19.94
N VAL A 504 19.23 -1.22 21.10
CA VAL A 504 19.47 -2.33 22.03
C VAL A 504 18.13 -2.94 22.45
N ALA A 505 17.15 -2.13 22.84
CA ALA A 505 15.81 -2.60 23.17
C ALA A 505 15.15 -3.33 21.99
N GLY A 506 15.27 -2.81 20.76
CA GLY A 506 14.75 -3.45 19.55
C GLY A 506 15.43 -4.78 19.21
N LEU A 507 16.71 -4.94 19.56
CA LEU A 507 17.49 -6.17 19.39
C LEU A 507 17.27 -7.19 20.53
N THR A 508 16.65 -6.80 21.65
CA THR A 508 16.50 -7.65 22.85
C THR A 508 15.04 -8.01 23.10
N LEU A 509 14.14 -7.04 23.05
CA LEU A 509 12.74 -7.22 23.43
C LEU A 509 11.94 -8.01 22.37
N VAL A 510 10.85 -8.64 22.80
CA VAL A 510 9.93 -9.36 21.90
C VAL A 510 9.13 -8.40 21.03
N GLN A 511 8.76 -7.25 21.60
CA GLN A 511 7.95 -6.22 20.95
C GLN A 511 8.61 -5.72 19.66
N SER A 512 7.80 -5.51 18.64
CA SER A 512 8.27 -4.98 17.35
C SER A 512 7.17 -4.20 16.64
N ASN A 513 7.57 -3.36 15.71
CA ASN A 513 6.65 -2.55 14.92
C ASN A 513 6.02 -3.30 13.72
N GLY A 514 6.34 -4.58 13.50
CA GLY A 514 5.82 -5.37 12.39
C GLY A 514 4.30 -5.45 12.35
N LEU A 515 3.67 -5.47 13.55
CA LEU A 515 2.21 -5.38 13.68
C LEU A 515 1.68 -4.04 13.15
N VAL A 516 2.36 -2.94 13.50
CA VAL A 516 1.98 -1.59 13.07
C VAL A 516 2.08 -1.45 11.57
N GLU A 517 3.12 -2.01 10.94
CA GLU A 517 3.25 -2.06 9.47
C GLU A 517 2.06 -2.77 8.82
N GLY A 518 1.60 -3.89 9.40
CA GLY A 518 0.38 -4.59 8.97
C GLY A 518 -0.85 -3.68 9.03
N LYS A 519 -1.02 -2.90 10.10
CA LYS A 519 -2.11 -1.93 10.25
C LYS A 519 -1.97 -0.75 9.28
N VAL A 520 -0.76 -0.26 9.03
CA VAL A 520 -0.46 0.75 8.00
C VAL A 520 -0.85 0.25 6.61
N ASN A 521 -0.59 -1.01 6.29
CA ASN A 521 -0.99 -1.60 5.01
C ASN A 521 -2.52 -1.68 4.87
N LYS A 522 -3.24 -2.07 5.94
CA LYS A 522 -4.71 -2.03 5.99
C LYS A 522 -5.24 -0.59 5.84
N LEU A 523 -4.64 0.38 6.54
CA LEU A 523 -4.97 1.80 6.39
C LEU A 523 -4.76 2.28 4.95
N LYS A 524 -3.64 1.92 4.32
CA LYS A 524 -3.36 2.23 2.91
C LYS A 524 -4.42 1.65 1.96
N LEU A 525 -4.93 0.44 2.23
CA LEU A 525 -6.04 -0.16 1.49
C LEU A 525 -7.33 0.65 1.67
N ILE A 526 -7.74 0.94 2.91
CA ILE A 526 -8.93 1.75 3.23
C ILE A 526 -8.85 3.13 2.53
N LYS A 527 -7.68 3.76 2.55
CA LYS A 527 -7.42 5.02 1.86
C LYS A 527 -7.61 4.91 0.34
N ARG A 528 -7.07 3.85 -0.30
CA ARG A 528 -7.21 3.62 -1.75
C ARG A 528 -8.67 3.42 -2.15
N MET A 529 -9.47 2.73 -1.33
CA MET A 529 -10.92 2.57 -1.54
C MET A 529 -11.68 3.91 -1.51
N GLY A 530 -11.11 4.95 -0.89
CA GLY A 530 -11.63 6.32 -0.91
C GLY A 530 -11.37 7.10 -2.20
N TYR A 531 -10.61 6.52 -3.16
CA TYR A 531 -10.24 7.16 -4.45
C TYR A 531 -9.64 8.57 -4.30
N GLY A 532 -8.87 8.80 -3.23
CA GLY A 532 -8.25 10.09 -2.93
C GLY A 532 -9.21 11.21 -2.50
N ARG A 533 -10.49 10.90 -2.27
CA ARG A 533 -11.54 11.87 -1.90
C ARG A 533 -11.96 11.81 -0.44
N ALA A 534 -11.51 10.81 0.31
CA ALA A 534 -11.76 10.72 1.73
C ALA A 534 -10.88 11.74 2.47
N GLY A 535 -11.52 12.68 3.19
CA GLY A 535 -10.83 13.56 4.13
C GLY A 535 -10.31 12.77 5.35
N PHE A 536 -9.43 13.41 6.14
CA PHE A 536 -8.86 12.81 7.33
C PHE A 536 -9.92 12.29 8.33
N PRO A 537 -10.98 13.05 8.70
CA PRO A 537 -11.94 12.56 9.67
C PRO A 537 -12.63 11.25 9.25
N LEU A 538 -12.98 11.11 7.96
CA LEU A 538 -13.57 9.89 7.44
C LEU A 538 -12.58 8.73 7.41
N LEU A 539 -11.32 8.99 7.05
CA LEU A 539 -10.27 7.96 7.08
C LEU A 539 -10.04 7.45 8.50
N ARG A 540 -9.91 8.37 9.46
CA ARG A 540 -9.76 8.06 10.90
C ARG A 540 -10.92 7.17 11.38
N GLN A 541 -12.16 7.58 11.15
CA GLN A 541 -13.35 6.82 11.53
C GLN A 541 -13.36 5.41 10.93
N ARG A 542 -13.04 5.29 9.63
CA ARG A 542 -12.99 4.00 8.98
C ARG A 542 -11.86 3.09 9.48
N VAL A 543 -10.73 3.66 9.88
CA VAL A 543 -9.59 2.89 10.40
C VAL A 543 -9.86 2.41 11.83
N LEU A 544 -10.41 3.27 12.69
CA LEU A 544 -10.73 2.93 14.08
C LEU A 544 -11.80 1.84 14.18
N HIS A 545 -12.79 1.84 13.28
CA HIS A 545 -13.89 0.87 13.24
C HIS A 545 -13.72 -0.20 12.15
N ALA A 546 -12.52 -0.35 11.58
CA ALA A 546 -12.26 -1.36 10.55
C ALA A 546 -12.33 -2.77 11.14
N LEU A 547 -13.15 -3.61 10.52
CA LEU A 547 -13.33 -5.02 10.86
C LEU A 547 -12.06 -5.85 10.60
#